data_7f1befc1477cffa87bb47c5dd754d78f
#
_entry.id   7f1befc1477cffa87bb47c5dd754d78f
#
_cell.length_a   1.000
_cell.length_b   1.000
_cell.length_c   1.000
_cell.angle_alpha   90.00
_cell.angle_beta   90.00
_cell.angle_gamma   90.00
#
_symmetry.space_group_name_H-M   'P 1'
#
loop_
_entity.id
_entity.type
_entity.pdbx_description
1 polymer ?
#
loop_
_entity_poly.entity_id
_entity_poly.type
_entity_poly.pdbx_seq_one_letter_code
_entity_poly.pdbx_strand_id
1 'polypeptide(L)'
;MINTLNKISPRKRILIVEDNRIHSELLKIIIQSSFDADIVIAENGRDALDKITEGCIFDLIIIDIMLPKINGLDVLKTIRKVYDKVPILMLSALNDKEIIDKSYAEGASDYAAKPIRNEMLRDKIGVLLGSCDL
;
A
#
# COMPACT_ATOMS: atom_id res chain seq x y z
N MET A 1 -3.77 6.91 32.42
CA MET A 1 -3.90 6.64 32.07
C MET A 1 -4.09 6.52 31.39
N ILE A 2 -4.04 6.79 31.24
CA ILE A 2 -4.17 6.58 30.62
C ILE A 2 -4.29 6.49 29.85
N ASN A 3 -4.10 6.53 29.61
CA ASN A 3 -4.17 6.27 28.79
C ASN A 3 -4.58 6.19 28.04
N THR A 4 -4.73 6.42 28.39
CA THR A 4 -5.20 6.30 27.71
C THR A 4 -5.39 6.64 26.83
N LEU A 5 -4.87 6.97 26.97
CA LEU A 5 -4.97 7.33 25.89
C LEU A 5 -4.56 6.82 24.79
N ASN A 6 -3.90 6.31 24.83
CA ASN A 6 -3.54 5.76 23.90
C ASN A 6 -4.35 5.10 23.14
N LYS A 7 -4.58 4.54 23.30
CA LYS A 7 -5.52 3.96 22.78
C LYS A 7 -6.30 4.75 21.98
N ILE A 8 -6.06 5.73 22.05
CA ILE A 8 -6.80 6.74 21.48
C ILE A 8 -6.57 6.82 20.00
N SER A 9 -5.35 6.55 19.57
CA SER A 9 -5.00 6.57 18.18
C SER A 9 -4.94 5.13 17.68
N PRO A 10 -5.94 4.65 16.97
CA PRO A 10 -5.91 3.28 16.50
C PRO A 10 -4.75 3.06 15.55
N ARG A 11 -4.22 1.86 15.56
CA ARG A 11 -3.16 1.50 14.66
C ARG A 11 -3.66 1.60 13.22
N LYS A 12 -2.77 2.01 12.34
CA LYS A 12 -3.08 1.99 10.91
C LYS A 12 -3.02 0.57 10.40
N ARG A 13 -3.85 0.26 9.42
CA ARG A 13 -3.81 -1.03 8.76
C ARG A 13 -3.38 -0.84 7.33
N ILE A 14 -2.33 -1.55 6.94
CA ILE A 14 -1.72 -1.41 5.61
C ILE A 14 -1.72 -2.77 4.92
N LEU A 15 -2.23 -2.80 3.70
CA LEU A 15 -2.18 -3.99 2.87
C LEU A 15 -1.01 -3.86 1.90
N ILE A 16 -0.17 -4.89 1.85
CA ILE A 16 0.92 -4.97 0.89
C ILE A 16 0.61 -6.10 -0.07
N VAL A 17 0.55 -5.79 -1.36
CA VAL A 17 0.29 -6.78 -2.40
C VAL A 17 1.61 -7.02 -3.14
N GLU A 18 2.28 -8.11 -2.80
CA GLU A 18 3.63 -8.41 -3.27
C GLU A 18 3.85 -9.92 -3.26
N ASP A 19 4.26 -10.50 -4.38
CA ASP A 19 4.47 -11.94 -4.46
C ASP A 19 5.83 -12.39 -3.94
N ASN A 20 6.82 -11.51 -3.92
CA ASN A 20 8.14 -11.85 -3.42
C ASN A 20 8.16 -11.70 -1.91
N ARG A 21 8.31 -12.83 -1.22
CA ARG A 21 8.21 -12.85 0.24
C ARG A 21 9.31 -12.04 0.91
N ILE A 22 10.50 -12.04 0.33
CA ILE A 22 11.61 -11.26 0.90
C ILE A 22 11.28 -9.77 0.82
N HIS A 23 10.75 -9.33 -0.31
CA HIS A 23 10.38 -7.93 -0.50
C HIS A 23 9.26 -7.51 0.44
N SER A 24 8.23 -8.34 0.58
CA SER A 24 7.11 -7.98 1.44
C SER A 24 7.52 -7.93 2.90
N GLU A 25 8.39 -8.85 3.34
CA GLU A 25 8.87 -8.82 4.71
C GLU A 25 9.76 -7.61 4.97
N LEU A 26 10.60 -7.23 4.00
CA LEU A 26 11.41 -6.03 4.13
C LEU A 26 10.54 -4.78 4.24
N LEU A 27 9.52 -4.67 3.39
CA LEU A 27 8.60 -3.55 3.46
C LEU A 27 7.93 -3.48 4.83
N LYS A 28 7.49 -4.62 5.32
CA LYS A 28 6.87 -4.71 6.64
C LYS A 28 7.80 -4.18 7.72
N ILE A 29 9.06 -4.62 7.71
CA ILE A 29 10.04 -4.19 8.71
C ILE A 29 10.27 -2.69 8.63
N ILE A 30 10.44 -2.16 7.42
CA ILE A 30 10.69 -0.73 7.22
C ILE A 30 9.49 0.09 7.72
N ILE A 31 8.30 -0.33 7.37
CA ILE A 31 7.10 0.41 7.75
C ILE A 31 6.90 0.36 9.26
N GLN A 32 7.03 -0.80 9.87
CA GLN A 32 6.81 -0.94 11.31
C GLN A 32 7.91 -0.30 12.14
N SER A 33 9.07 -0.02 11.54
CA SER A 33 10.11 0.71 12.25
C SER A 33 9.79 2.19 12.42
N SER A 34 8.84 2.71 11.65
CA SER A 34 8.51 4.14 11.65
C SER A 34 7.05 4.44 11.96
N PHE A 35 6.18 3.46 11.81
CA PHE A 35 4.73 3.66 11.96
C PHE A 35 4.13 2.58 12.84
N ASP A 36 3.15 2.95 13.64
CA ASP A 36 2.37 2.00 14.42
C ASP A 36 1.31 1.42 13.48
N ALA A 37 1.64 0.31 12.85
CA ALA A 37 0.82 -0.25 11.79
C ALA A 37 0.72 -1.76 11.85
N ASP A 38 -0.48 -2.26 11.58
CA ASP A 38 -0.71 -3.67 11.33
C ASP A 38 -0.55 -3.89 9.84
N ILE A 39 0.29 -4.84 9.48
CA ILE A 39 0.59 -5.13 8.08
C ILE A 39 -0.07 -6.44 7.69
N VAL A 40 -0.85 -6.40 6.62
CA VAL A 40 -1.44 -7.59 6.02
C VAL A 40 -0.77 -7.75 4.66
N ILE A 41 -0.32 -8.96 4.35
CA ILE A 41 0.36 -9.23 3.10
C ILE A 41 -0.50 -10.14 2.23
N ALA A 42 -0.74 -9.72 1.00
CA ALA A 42 -1.40 -10.52 -0.01
C ALA A 42 -0.34 -10.92 -1.03
N GLU A 43 -0.26 -12.19 -1.36
CA GLU A 43 0.80 -12.70 -2.23
C GLU A 43 0.50 -12.53 -3.71
N ASN A 44 -0.73 -12.19 -4.04
CA ASN A 44 -1.13 -11.95 -5.41
C ASN A 44 -2.40 -11.10 -5.43
N GLY A 45 -2.80 -10.70 -6.64
CA GLY A 45 -3.96 -9.83 -6.77
C GLY A 45 -5.26 -10.46 -6.32
N ARG A 46 -5.40 -11.77 -6.53
CA ARG A 46 -6.61 -12.47 -6.11
C ARG A 46 -6.75 -12.44 -4.60
N ASP A 47 -5.67 -12.73 -3.90
CA ASP A 47 -5.66 -12.71 -2.44
C ASP A 47 -5.99 -11.30 -1.92
N ALA A 48 -5.45 -10.28 -2.58
CA ALA A 48 -5.74 -8.90 -2.21
C ALA A 48 -7.22 -8.57 -2.37
N LEU A 49 -7.80 -8.96 -3.49
CA LEU A 49 -9.22 -8.70 -3.74
C LEU A 49 -10.11 -9.46 -2.77
N ASP A 50 -9.73 -10.69 -2.43
CA ASP A 50 -10.48 -11.47 -1.46
C ASP A 50 -10.50 -10.77 -0.10
N LYS A 51 -9.36 -10.27 0.35
CA LYS A 51 -9.29 -9.56 1.62
C LYS A 51 -10.17 -8.31 1.64
N ILE A 52 -10.20 -7.60 0.55
CA ILE A 52 -11.00 -6.39 0.44
C ILE A 52 -12.50 -6.72 0.39
N THR A 53 -12.87 -7.74 -0.36
CA THR A 53 -14.28 -8.13 -0.47
C THR A 53 -14.79 -8.78 0.81
N GLU A 54 -13.91 -9.32 1.64
CA GLU A 54 -14.27 -9.86 2.95
C GLU A 54 -14.51 -8.78 3.99
N GLY A 55 -14.39 -7.53 3.61
CA GLY A 55 -14.70 -6.42 4.49
C GLY A 55 -13.53 -5.87 5.28
N CYS A 56 -12.31 -6.27 4.96
CA CYS A 56 -11.14 -5.69 5.61
C CYS A 56 -10.99 -4.23 5.16
N ILE A 57 -10.80 -3.35 6.12
CA ILE A 57 -10.63 -1.92 5.85
C ILE A 57 -9.17 -1.57 6.05
N PHE A 58 -8.60 -0.88 5.08
CA PHE A 58 -7.20 -0.48 5.12
C PHE A 58 -7.06 1.03 5.04
N ASP A 59 -6.02 1.54 5.68
CA ASP A 59 -5.67 2.96 5.65
C ASP A 59 -4.73 3.27 4.49
N LEU A 60 -4.06 2.26 3.98
CA LEU A 60 -3.14 2.39 2.85
C LEU A 60 -2.99 1.03 2.18
N ILE A 61 -2.90 1.03 0.87
CA ILE A 61 -2.63 -0.19 0.10
C ILE A 61 -1.39 0.07 -0.75
N ILE A 62 -0.44 -0.86 -0.69
CA ILE A 62 0.78 -0.79 -1.49
C ILE A 62 0.74 -1.97 -2.46
N ILE A 63 0.83 -1.69 -3.75
CA ILE A 63 0.66 -2.72 -4.77
C ILE A 63 1.87 -2.75 -5.70
N ASP A 64 2.45 -3.94 -5.88
CA ASP A 64 3.44 -4.17 -6.92
C ASP A 64 2.69 -4.38 -8.25
N ILE A 65 3.12 -3.68 -9.29
CA ILE A 65 2.48 -3.82 -10.61
C ILE A 65 2.74 -5.20 -11.19
N MET A 66 3.95 -5.73 -11.00
CA MET A 66 4.34 -7.01 -11.59
C MET A 66 3.97 -8.17 -10.68
N LEU A 67 2.72 -8.58 -10.73
CA LEU A 67 2.22 -9.70 -9.95
C LEU A 67 1.90 -10.88 -10.86
N PRO A 68 2.01 -12.11 -10.34
CA PRO A 68 1.55 -13.28 -11.10
C PRO A 68 0.03 -13.27 -11.16
N LYS A 69 -0.53 -13.89 -12.17
CA LYS A 69 -1.96 -14.11 -12.37
C LYS A 69 -2.73 -12.83 -12.69
N ILE A 70 -2.79 -11.88 -11.77
CA ILE A 70 -3.52 -10.64 -11.98
C ILE A 70 -2.54 -9.48 -11.85
N ASN A 71 -2.45 -8.68 -12.92
CA ASN A 71 -1.57 -7.52 -12.96
C ASN A 71 -1.97 -6.49 -11.90
N GLY A 72 -0.98 -5.85 -11.28
CA GLY A 72 -1.24 -4.87 -10.23
C GLY A 72 -2.10 -3.70 -10.68
N LEU A 73 -2.01 -3.30 -11.95
CA LEU A 73 -2.89 -2.25 -12.47
C LEU A 73 -4.35 -2.69 -12.48
N ASP A 74 -4.61 -3.96 -12.77
CA ASP A 74 -5.96 -4.50 -12.73
C ASP A 74 -6.48 -4.57 -11.30
N VAL A 75 -5.61 -4.88 -10.34
CA VAL A 75 -5.97 -4.87 -8.93
C VAL A 75 -6.37 -3.45 -8.50
N LEU A 76 -5.55 -2.47 -8.86
CA LEU A 76 -5.82 -1.07 -8.57
C LEU A 76 -7.19 -0.66 -9.12
N LYS A 77 -7.43 -0.97 -10.39
CA LYS A 77 -8.66 -0.62 -11.07
C LYS A 77 -9.87 -1.22 -10.36
N THR A 78 -9.77 -2.49 -9.97
CA THR A 78 -10.85 -3.19 -9.30
C THR A 78 -11.12 -2.60 -7.91
N ILE A 79 -10.05 -2.30 -7.17
CA ILE A 79 -10.20 -1.70 -5.85
C ILE A 79 -10.90 -0.34 -5.95
N ARG A 80 -10.54 0.46 -6.95
CA ARG A 80 -11.12 1.80 -7.12
C ARG A 80 -12.60 1.78 -7.45
N LYS A 81 -13.10 0.69 -8.01
CA LYS A 81 -14.54 0.56 -8.24
C LYS A 81 -15.33 0.45 -6.95
N VAL A 82 -14.69 -0.03 -5.89
CA VAL A 82 -15.34 -0.26 -4.61
C VAL A 82 -14.95 0.83 -3.60
N TYR A 83 -13.68 1.18 -3.56
CA TYR A 83 -13.15 2.15 -2.62
C TYR A 83 -12.41 3.23 -3.39
N ASP A 84 -13.02 4.39 -3.50
CA ASP A 84 -12.45 5.47 -4.31
C ASP A 84 -11.50 6.39 -3.52
N LYS A 85 -11.43 6.24 -2.20
CA LYS A 85 -10.67 7.18 -1.37
C LYS A 85 -9.46 6.60 -0.64
N VAL A 86 -9.36 5.29 -0.53
CA VAL A 86 -8.21 4.72 0.18
C VAL A 86 -6.92 5.08 -0.57
N PRO A 87 -5.88 5.55 0.14
CA PRO A 87 -4.61 5.82 -0.53
C PRO A 87 -4.00 4.54 -1.09
N ILE A 88 -3.51 4.60 -2.31
CA ILE A 88 -2.86 3.45 -2.94
C ILE A 88 -1.53 3.90 -3.51
N LEU A 89 -0.46 3.26 -3.07
CA LEU A 89 0.89 3.49 -3.55
C LEU A 89 1.29 2.33 -4.46
N MET A 90 1.64 2.65 -5.70
CA MET A 90 2.11 1.64 -6.66
C MET A 90 3.63 1.57 -6.58
N LEU A 91 4.15 0.36 -6.49
CA LEU A 91 5.59 0.11 -6.55
C LEU A 91 5.88 -0.78 -7.72
N SER A 92 6.94 -0.52 -8.46
CA SER A 92 7.32 -1.41 -9.56
C SER A 92 8.73 -1.14 -10.05
N ALA A 93 9.37 -2.21 -10.57
CA ALA A 93 10.62 -2.07 -11.30
C ALA A 93 10.37 -1.42 -12.66
N LEU A 94 9.11 -1.40 -13.13
CA LEU A 94 8.76 -0.72 -14.36
C LEU A 94 8.56 0.77 -14.07
N ASN A 95 9.33 1.62 -14.71
CA ASN A 95 9.20 3.05 -14.47
C ASN A 95 9.10 3.85 -15.76
N ASP A 96 8.55 3.25 -16.83
CA ASP A 96 8.26 4.01 -18.04
C ASP A 96 7.16 5.02 -17.76
N LYS A 97 7.24 6.13 -18.45
CA LYS A 97 6.24 7.17 -18.31
C LYS A 97 4.83 6.64 -18.57
N GLU A 98 4.69 5.75 -19.54
CA GLU A 98 3.40 5.18 -19.89
C GLU A 98 2.78 4.42 -18.73
N ILE A 99 3.57 3.61 -18.03
CA ILE A 99 3.11 2.84 -16.89
C ILE A 99 2.74 3.76 -15.72
N ILE A 100 3.57 4.77 -15.49
CA ILE A 100 3.32 5.74 -14.42
C ILE A 100 2.03 6.51 -14.69
N ASP A 101 1.88 7.02 -15.90
CA ASP A 101 0.67 7.77 -16.28
C ASP A 101 -0.57 6.90 -16.16
N LYS A 102 -0.46 5.64 -16.57
CA LYS A 102 -1.58 4.71 -16.49
C LYS A 102 -1.96 4.42 -15.04
N SER A 103 -0.97 4.30 -14.17
CA SER A 103 -1.22 4.10 -12.73
C SER A 103 -2.06 5.24 -12.17
N TYR A 104 -1.66 6.47 -12.45
CA TYR A 104 -2.41 7.62 -11.97
C TYR A 104 -3.79 7.72 -12.61
N ALA A 105 -3.89 7.40 -13.90
CA ALA A 105 -5.17 7.44 -14.60
C ALA A 105 -6.16 6.43 -14.01
N GLU A 106 -5.66 5.30 -13.53
CA GLU A 106 -6.52 4.29 -12.92
C GLU A 106 -6.77 4.54 -11.44
N GLY A 107 -6.21 5.58 -10.87
CA GLY A 107 -6.56 5.99 -9.51
C GLY A 107 -5.48 5.82 -8.45
N ALA A 108 -4.23 5.60 -8.84
CA ALA A 108 -3.15 5.53 -7.85
C ALA A 108 -2.97 6.89 -7.18
N SER A 109 -2.68 6.87 -5.89
CA SER A 109 -2.38 8.09 -5.15
C SER A 109 -0.94 8.52 -5.35
N ASP A 110 -0.03 7.56 -5.52
CA ASP A 110 1.38 7.84 -5.72
C ASP A 110 2.03 6.64 -6.39
N TYR A 111 3.23 6.84 -6.89
CA TYR A 111 4.00 5.82 -7.58
C TYR A 111 5.46 5.91 -7.13
N ALA A 112 6.11 4.78 -6.98
CA ALA A 112 7.54 4.74 -6.69
C ALA A 112 8.20 3.61 -7.46
N ALA A 113 9.36 3.90 -8.05
CA ALA A 113 10.13 2.90 -8.78
C ALA A 113 11.03 2.12 -7.82
N LYS A 114 11.12 0.82 -8.03
CA LYS A 114 12.04 -0.02 -7.28
C LYS A 114 13.42 0.05 -7.89
N PRO A 115 14.48 -0.03 -7.10
CA PRO A 115 14.48 -0.10 -5.64
C PRO A 115 14.24 1.29 -5.04
N ILE A 116 13.36 1.39 -4.07
CA ILE A 116 13.09 2.67 -3.44
C ILE A 116 13.93 2.77 -2.17
N ARG A 117 14.46 3.97 -1.92
CA ARG A 117 15.24 4.22 -0.70
C ARG A 117 14.29 4.25 0.49
N ASN A 118 14.76 3.71 1.62
CA ASN A 118 13.92 3.61 2.81
C ASN A 118 13.36 4.94 3.25
N GLU A 119 14.18 5.96 3.20
CA GLU A 119 13.79 7.31 3.59
C GLU A 119 12.64 7.84 2.73
N MET A 120 12.78 7.66 1.42
CA MET A 120 11.74 8.11 0.49
C MET A 120 10.45 7.31 0.67
N LEU A 121 10.57 6.02 0.92
CA LEU A 121 9.40 5.17 1.17
C LEU A 121 8.66 5.64 2.43
N ARG A 122 9.38 5.90 3.50
CA ARG A 122 8.77 6.40 4.73
C ARG A 122 8.07 7.74 4.53
N ASP A 123 8.71 8.64 3.77
CA ASP A 123 8.12 9.94 3.48
C ASP A 123 6.81 9.80 2.72
N LYS A 124 6.80 8.96 1.69
CA LYS A 124 5.59 8.75 0.89
C LYS A 124 4.47 8.12 1.73
N ILE A 125 4.81 7.14 2.54
CA ILE A 125 3.82 6.49 3.40
C ILE A 125 3.28 7.47 4.43
N GLY A 126 4.15 8.28 5.02
CA GLY A 126 3.71 9.28 5.99
C GLY A 126 2.70 10.24 5.41
N VAL A 127 2.96 10.72 4.20
CA VAL A 127 2.04 11.63 3.53
C VAL A 127 0.70 10.92 3.25
N LEU A 128 0.77 9.69 2.73
CA LEU A 128 -0.44 8.97 2.36
C LEU A 128 -1.28 8.58 3.57
N LEU A 129 -0.65 8.33 4.70
CA LEU A 129 -1.38 8.04 5.94
C LEU A 129 -1.90 9.31 6.62
N GLY A 130 -1.56 10.47 6.10
CA GLY A 130 -1.99 11.73 6.68
C GLY A 130 -1.26 12.10 7.95
N SER A 131 -0.15 11.46 8.25
CA SER A 131 0.58 11.73 9.48
C SER A 131 1.31 13.06 9.45
N CYS A 132 1.34 13.71 8.31
CA CYS A 132 1.94 15.04 8.16
C CYS A 132 0.95 16.16 8.36
N ASP A 133 -0.28 15.87 8.61
CA ASP A 133 -1.36 16.86 8.62
C ASP A 133 -1.51 17.55 9.97
N LEU A 134 -0.49 17.51 10.72
CA LEU A 134 -0.52 18.21 12.01
C LEU A 134 0.02 19.62 11.86
#